data_c9d397e675215b68e3bbc130d1c546db
#
_entry.id   c9d397e675215b68e3bbc130d1c546db
#
_cell.length_a   1.000
_cell.length_b   1.000
_cell.length_c   1.000
_cell.angle_alpha   90.00
_cell.angle_beta   90.00
_cell.angle_gamma   90.00
#
_symmetry.space_group_name_H-M   'P 1'
#
loop_
_entity.id
_entity.type
_entity.pdbx_description
1 polymer ?
#
loop_
_entity_poly.entity_id
_entity_poly.type
_entity_poly.pdbx_seq_one_letter_code
_entity_poly.pdbx_strand_id
1 'polypeptide(L)' 'MNITDKMERESRLMGNIASWMQEHGEVLSDRQRSNAYTGIRIREIRWRGHTFRIVDVDGMTCQIERL' A
#
# COMPACT_ATOMS: atom_id res chain seq x y z
N MET A 1 -19.25 -10.87 -12.87
CA MET A 1 -18.29 -10.36 -11.87
C MET A 1 -18.67 -8.93 -11.52
N ASN A 2 -18.86 -8.62 -10.27
CA ASN A 2 -19.21 -7.27 -9.88
C ASN A 2 -17.94 -6.42 -9.63
N ILE A 3 -18.14 -5.11 -9.51
CA ILE A 3 -17.05 -4.15 -9.30
C ILE A 3 -16.29 -4.44 -7.99
N THR A 4 -16.99 -4.90 -6.95
CA THR A 4 -16.38 -5.20 -5.66
C THR A 4 -15.34 -6.30 -5.76
N ASP A 5 -15.64 -7.39 -6.47
CA ASP A 5 -14.69 -8.50 -6.65
C ASP A 5 -13.44 -8.05 -7.40
N LYS A 6 -13.61 -7.18 -8.40
CA LYS A 6 -12.51 -6.63 -9.15
C LYS A 6 -11.62 -5.75 -8.25
N MET A 7 -12.23 -4.89 -7.44
CA MET A 7 -11.51 -4.02 -6.51
C MET A 7 -10.74 -4.83 -5.47
N GLU A 8 -11.33 -5.89 -4.94
CA GLU A 8 -10.66 -6.76 -3.98
C GLU A 8 -9.43 -7.44 -4.58
N ARG A 9 -9.54 -7.90 -5.83
CA ARG A 9 -8.41 -8.52 -6.53
C ARG A 9 -7.27 -7.54 -6.79
N GLU A 10 -7.60 -6.34 -7.23
CA GLU A 10 -6.62 -5.29 -7.48
C GLU A 10 -5.92 -4.89 -6.18
N SER A 11 -6.66 -4.77 -5.09
CA SER A 11 -6.09 -4.45 -3.79
C SER A 11 -5.16 -5.55 -3.29
N ARG A 12 -5.54 -6.83 -3.50
CA ARG A 12 -4.71 -7.97 -3.11
C ARG A 12 -3.39 -8.00 -3.89
N LEU A 13 -3.45 -7.75 -5.19
CA LEU A 13 -2.25 -7.65 -6.04
C LEU A 13 -1.34 -6.51 -5.58
N MET A 14 -1.90 -5.33 -5.35
CA MET A 14 -1.14 -4.20 -4.84
C MET A 14 -0.52 -4.51 -3.48
N GLY A 15 -1.25 -5.21 -2.61
CA GLY A 15 -0.74 -5.62 -1.31
C GLY A 15 0.46 -6.56 -1.43
N ASN A 16 0.44 -7.48 -2.38
CA ASN A 16 1.57 -8.37 -2.64
C ASN A 16 2.78 -7.60 -3.16
N ILE A 17 2.57 -6.65 -4.06
CA ILE A 17 3.64 -5.79 -4.58
C ILE A 17 4.22 -4.92 -3.46
N ALA A 18 3.36 -4.34 -2.62
CA ALA A 18 3.78 -3.52 -1.49
C ALA A 18 4.63 -4.32 -0.50
N SER A 19 4.23 -5.54 -0.20
CA SER A 19 4.99 -6.44 0.68
C SER A 19 6.35 -6.79 0.10
N TRP A 20 6.41 -7.05 -1.20
CA TRP A 20 7.67 -7.30 -1.90
C TRP A 20 8.59 -6.10 -1.81
N MET A 21 8.08 -4.90 -2.10
CA MET A 21 8.86 -3.67 -2.02
C MET A 21 9.39 -3.43 -0.60
N GLN A 22 8.56 -3.67 0.41
CA GLN A 22 8.96 -3.48 1.80
C GLN A 22 10.06 -4.46 2.21
N GLU A 23 10.00 -5.69 1.72
CA GLU A 23 10.98 -6.72 2.03
C GLU A 23 12.32 -6.47 1.34
N HIS A 24 12.31 -6.01 0.09
CA HIS A 24 13.51 -5.86 -0.73
C HIS A 24 14.00 -4.42 -0.87
N GLY A 25 13.20 -3.44 -0.50
CA GLY A 25 13.55 -2.03 -0.58
C GLY A 25 13.95 -1.44 0.77
N GLU A 26 14.09 -0.11 0.78
CA GLU A 26 14.39 0.65 1.98
C GLU A 26 13.14 1.42 2.42
N VAL A 27 12.65 1.15 3.63
CA VAL A 27 11.50 1.87 4.17
C VAL A 27 11.97 3.23 4.66
N LEU A 28 11.53 4.30 4.00
CA LEU A 28 11.88 5.67 4.34
C LEU A 28 10.97 6.25 5.40
N SER A 29 9.68 5.91 5.36
CA SER A 29 8.72 6.31 6.38
C SER A 29 7.57 5.32 6.42
N ASP A 30 6.94 5.21 7.58
CA ASP A 30 5.79 4.35 7.82
C ASP A 30 4.93 5.04 8.87
N ARG A 31 3.79 5.58 8.45
CA ARG A 31 2.89 6.32 9.31
C ARG A 31 1.54 5.64 9.35
N GLN A 32 1.00 5.52 10.55
CA GLN A 32 -0.34 4.96 10.75
C GLN A 32 -1.20 5.95 11.50
N ARG A 33 -2.44 6.10 11.04
CA ARG A 33 -3.47 6.85 11.75
C ARG A 33 -4.73 6.02 11.78
N SER A 34 -5.33 5.90 12.92
CA SER A 34 -6.61 5.20 13.06
C SER A 34 -7.54 5.99 13.95
N ASN A 35 -8.83 5.92 13.64
CA ASN A 35 -9.91 6.44 14.49
C ASN A 35 -10.91 5.32 14.70
N ALA A 36 -12.10 5.65 15.26
CA ALA A 36 -13.12 4.64 15.55
C ALA A 36 -13.66 3.95 14.28
N TYR A 37 -13.45 4.51 13.11
CA TYR A 37 -14.08 4.05 11.86
C TYR A 37 -13.10 3.58 10.80
N THR A 38 -11.89 4.13 10.75
CA THR A 38 -10.96 3.91 9.64
C THR A 38 -9.52 3.90 10.13
N GLY A 39 -8.73 2.96 9.61
CA GLY A 39 -7.28 2.93 9.77
C GLY A 39 -6.60 3.23 8.45
N ILE A 40 -5.67 4.19 8.44
CA ILE A 40 -4.90 4.56 7.26
C ILE A 40 -3.41 4.37 7.57
N ARG A 41 -2.70 3.71 6.66
CA ARG A 41 -1.25 3.53 6.74
C ARG A 41 -0.63 4.06 5.46
N ILE A 42 0.37 4.93 5.60
CA ILE A 42 1.11 5.50 4.46
C ILE A 42 2.58 5.14 4.64
N ARG A 43 3.13 4.41 3.67
CA ARG A 43 4.53 4.03 3.64
C ARG A 43 5.23 4.68 2.46
N GLU A 44 6.47 5.12 2.64
CA GLU A 44 7.34 5.52 1.54
C GLU A 44 8.53 4.57 1.51
N ILE A 45 8.76 3.96 0.36
CA ILE A 45 9.78 2.92 0.18
C ILE A 45 10.62 3.27 -1.03
N ARG A 46 11.95 3.21 -0.88
CA ARG A 46 12.88 3.30 -2.00
C ARG A 46 13.19 1.90 -2.50
N TRP A 47 12.94 1.69 -3.78
CA TRP A 47 13.17 0.41 -4.41
C TRP A 47 13.63 0.62 -5.85
N ARG A 48 14.76 -0.02 -6.21
CA ARG A 48 15.38 0.10 -7.54
C ARG A 48 15.58 1.54 -7.99
N GLY A 49 16.03 2.41 -7.09
CA GLY A 49 16.33 3.81 -7.42
C GLY A 49 15.13 4.73 -7.52
N HIS A 50 13.92 4.22 -7.25
CA HIS A 50 12.69 5.01 -7.25
C HIS A 50 12.05 5.01 -5.88
N THR A 51 11.35 6.08 -5.55
CA THR A 51 10.58 6.19 -4.31
C THR A 51 9.10 5.98 -4.62
N PHE A 52 8.46 5.11 -3.84
CA PHE A 52 7.05 4.80 -3.97
C PHE A 52 6.31 5.15 -2.69
N ARG A 53 5.09 5.67 -2.85
CA ARG A 53 4.17 5.88 -1.74
C ARG A 53 3.08 4.83 -1.82
N ILE A 54 2.88 4.10 -0.72
CA ILE A 54 1.89 3.05 -0.60
C ILE A 54 0.86 3.47 0.42
N VAL A 55 -0.42 3.46 0.04
CA VAL A 55 -1.53 3.83 0.91
C VAL A 55 -2.41 2.62 1.15
N ASP A 56 -2.55 2.23 2.42
CA ASP A 56 -3.46 1.19 2.87
C ASP A 56 -4.62 1.83 3.63
N VAL A 57 -5.83 1.34 3.38
CA VAL A 57 -7.03 1.72 4.13
C VAL A 57 -7.65 0.45 4.69
N ASP A 58 -7.79 0.41 6.04
CA ASP A 58 -8.33 -0.74 6.76
C ASP A 58 -7.65 -2.07 6.39
N GLY A 59 -6.32 -2.02 6.24
CA GLY A 59 -5.51 -3.20 5.92
C GLY A 59 -5.47 -3.57 4.44
N MET A 60 -6.16 -2.82 3.59
CA MET A 60 -6.18 -3.06 2.14
C MET A 60 -5.33 -2.02 1.42
N THR A 61 -4.41 -2.45 0.57
CA THR A 61 -3.61 -1.54 -0.25
C THR A 61 -4.46 -0.94 -1.35
N CYS A 62 -4.61 0.37 -1.33
CA CYS A 62 -5.48 1.11 -2.25
C CYS A 62 -4.71 1.86 -3.33
N GLN A 63 -3.44 2.19 -3.08
CA GLN A 63 -2.66 3.00 -4.01
C GLN A 63 -1.18 2.70 -3.86
N ILE A 64 -0.50 2.60 -5.00
CA ILE A 64 0.97 2.60 -5.09
C ILE A 64 1.33 3.66 -6.12
N GLU A 65 2.04 4.70 -5.68
CA GLU A 65 2.39 5.83 -6.53
C GLU A 65 3.92 5.98 -6.56
N ARG A 66 4.47 6.13 -7.76
CA ARG A 66 5.88 6.48 -7.92
C ARG A 66 6.04 7.99 -7.79
N LEU A 67 6.87 8.41 -6.88
CA LEU A 67 7.15 9.82 -6.64
C LEU A 67 8.26 10.35 -7.55
#